data_861c6e118a3f78efb620bbc259beee3a
#
_entry.id   861c6e118a3f78efb620bbc259beee3a
#
_cell.length_a   1.000
_cell.length_b   1.000
_cell.length_c   1.000
_cell.angle_alpha   90.00
_cell.angle_beta   90.00
_cell.angle_gamma   90.00
#
_symmetry.space_group_name_H-M   'P 1'
#
loop_
_entity.id
_entity.type
_entity.pdbx_description
1 polymer ?
#
loop_
_entity_poly.entity_id
_entity_poly.type
_entity_poly.pdbx_seq_one_letter_code
_entity_poly.pdbx_strand_id
1 'polypeptide(L)'
;MKRAYLLLAAILLIVACATTSAVAAGPDVKTIVTQMKRGLQGPDNAVRIMDLKVISNGSPAVTWKLVQANGNANGAHWILTVVLAPPDARGIAFLDKEETSSTSTVNYAYLPATRRVIEFAPVEGYDAFFATDFSYQDLGFVLLGGGGEKLVGTETRDGKKVYKLEDHPINHPYYSKVISYVATDSLMPVERDFYDRAGKLFKTEHCTIETVDGVPMITKIVMKNVESGNSSEIDVIKVIPNKQIPADIFEPKNLLHIADHPFWKTVTQSQ
;
A
#
# COMPACT_ATOMS: atom_id res chain seq x y z
N MET A 1 69.05 11.49 64.38
CA MET A 1 67.62 11.80 64.34
C MET A 1 67.26 12.37 63.02
N LYS A 2 66.79 11.53 62.04
CA LYS A 2 66.31 11.96 60.74
C LYS A 2 64.94 11.41 60.55
N ARG A 3 63.92 12.26 60.48
CA ARG A 3 62.52 11.91 60.23
C ARG A 3 62.32 11.74 58.69
N ALA A 4 61.93 10.57 58.32
CA ALA A 4 61.49 10.28 56.91
C ALA A 4 59.99 10.61 56.75
N TYR A 5 59.67 11.47 55.83
CA TYR A 5 58.28 11.74 55.44
C TYR A 5 57.93 10.82 54.28
N LEU A 6 56.99 9.92 54.48
CA LEU A 6 56.36 9.14 53.41
C LEU A 6 55.23 10.00 52.76
N LEU A 7 55.40 10.34 51.49
CA LEU A 7 54.36 10.93 50.67
C LEU A 7 53.56 9.79 50.02
N LEU A 8 52.30 9.62 50.45
CA LEU A 8 51.32 8.76 49.75
C LEU A 8 50.73 9.55 48.59
N ALA A 9 51.04 9.16 47.33
CA ALA A 9 50.39 9.67 46.13
C ALA A 9 49.16 8.78 45.85
N ALA A 10 47.98 9.33 46.10
CA ALA A 10 46.72 8.69 45.70
C ALA A 10 46.47 8.95 44.21
N ILE A 11 46.59 7.91 43.38
CA ILE A 11 46.23 7.94 41.96
C ILE A 11 44.72 7.73 41.87
N LEU A 12 43.98 8.79 41.54
CA LEU A 12 42.56 8.75 41.27
C LEU A 12 42.33 8.25 39.82
N LEU A 13 41.96 6.99 39.66
CA LEU A 13 41.65 6.42 38.37
C LEU A 13 40.21 6.84 37.99
N ILE A 14 40.06 7.87 37.13
CA ILE A 14 38.76 8.26 36.57
C ILE A 14 38.46 7.27 35.44
N VAL A 15 37.60 6.28 35.70
CA VAL A 15 37.01 5.42 34.67
C VAL A 15 35.92 6.24 33.97
N ALA A 16 36.24 6.84 32.83
CA ALA A 16 35.26 7.43 31.94
C ALA A 16 34.41 6.30 31.33
N CYS A 17 33.24 6.06 31.90
CA CYS A 17 32.24 5.17 31.32
C CYS A 17 31.67 5.87 30.06
N ALA A 18 32.25 5.61 28.88
CA ALA A 18 31.69 6.02 27.63
C ALA A 18 30.41 5.18 27.39
N THR A 19 29.26 5.75 27.75
CA THR A 19 27.97 5.20 27.35
C THR A 19 27.84 5.40 25.82
N THR A 20 28.23 4.41 25.05
CA THR A 20 27.87 4.33 23.65
C THR A 20 26.36 4.12 23.60
N SER A 21 25.63 5.20 23.36
CA SER A 21 24.21 5.11 22.98
C SER A 21 24.16 4.28 21.71
N ALA A 22 23.76 3.02 21.82
CA ALA A 22 23.44 2.20 20.66
C ALA A 22 22.27 2.92 19.97
N VAL A 23 22.55 3.63 18.88
CA VAL A 23 21.50 4.10 17.97
C VAL A 23 20.81 2.83 17.49
N ALA A 24 19.56 2.63 17.90
CA ALA A 24 18.78 1.52 17.42
C ALA A 24 18.80 1.57 15.89
N ALA A 25 19.31 0.51 15.26
CA ALA A 25 19.29 0.40 13.83
C ALA A 25 17.81 0.53 13.38
N GLY A 26 17.54 1.40 12.42
CA GLY A 26 16.20 1.55 11.87
C GLY A 26 15.70 0.21 11.29
N PRO A 27 14.42 0.11 10.93
CA PRO A 27 13.87 -1.10 10.34
C PRO A 27 14.63 -1.47 9.06
N ASP A 28 14.74 -2.77 8.79
CA ASP A 28 15.35 -3.22 7.54
C ASP A 28 14.45 -2.92 6.33
N VAL A 29 15.04 -2.95 5.14
CA VAL A 29 14.34 -2.61 3.89
C VAL A 29 13.11 -3.50 3.67
N LYS A 30 13.23 -4.80 3.98
CA LYS A 30 12.14 -5.76 3.82
C LYS A 30 10.94 -5.38 4.70
N THR A 31 11.20 -4.99 5.94
CA THR A 31 10.17 -4.50 6.87
C THR A 31 9.49 -3.26 6.34
N ILE A 32 10.27 -2.26 5.88
CA ILE A 32 9.71 -1.02 5.32
C ILE A 32 8.81 -1.33 4.12
N VAL A 33 9.30 -2.13 3.17
CA VAL A 33 8.55 -2.50 1.95
C VAL A 33 7.27 -3.26 2.28
N THR A 34 7.35 -4.21 3.21
CA THR A 34 6.18 -5.00 3.63
C THR A 34 5.10 -4.11 4.25
N GLN A 35 5.49 -3.20 5.14
CA GLN A 35 4.52 -2.30 5.79
C GLN A 35 3.97 -1.25 4.82
N MET A 36 4.79 -0.74 3.91
CA MET A 36 4.36 0.15 2.84
C MET A 36 3.27 -0.50 1.97
N LYS A 37 3.48 -1.74 1.52
CA LYS A 37 2.50 -2.50 0.73
C LYS A 37 1.20 -2.71 1.50
N ARG A 38 1.28 -3.13 2.76
CA ARG A 38 0.11 -3.27 3.64
C ARG A 38 -0.66 -1.98 3.82
N GLY A 39 0.04 -0.85 3.92
CA GLY A 39 -0.59 0.47 3.98
C GLY A 39 -1.49 0.76 2.76
N LEU A 40 -1.03 0.42 1.56
CA LEU A 40 -1.81 0.55 0.32
C LEU A 40 -3.02 -0.39 0.29
N GLN A 41 -2.82 -1.64 0.67
CA GLN A 41 -3.86 -2.66 0.71
C GLN A 41 -4.95 -2.38 1.75
N GLY A 42 -4.61 -1.63 2.81
CA GLY A 42 -5.47 -1.36 3.96
C GLY A 42 -5.34 -2.43 5.05
N PRO A 43 -6.01 -2.21 6.21
CA PRO A 43 -5.87 -3.09 7.35
C PRO A 43 -6.48 -4.47 7.13
N ASP A 44 -5.90 -5.48 7.78
CA ASP A 44 -6.43 -6.85 7.79
C ASP A 44 -7.79 -6.91 8.49
N ASN A 45 -8.65 -7.84 8.09
CA ASN A 45 -9.99 -8.05 8.63
C ASN A 45 -10.83 -6.77 8.66
N ALA A 46 -10.73 -5.97 7.61
CA ALA A 46 -11.42 -4.71 7.47
C ALA A 46 -12.18 -4.60 6.15
N VAL A 47 -13.21 -3.76 6.17
CA VAL A 47 -13.90 -3.34 4.95
C VAL A 47 -13.66 -1.85 4.74
N ARG A 48 -13.29 -1.46 3.53
CA ARG A 48 -13.18 -0.07 3.09
C ARG A 48 -14.28 0.26 2.09
N ILE A 49 -14.91 1.40 2.25
CA ILE A 49 -15.81 2.00 1.25
C ILE A 49 -15.05 3.16 0.64
N MET A 50 -14.96 3.20 -0.66
CA MET A 50 -14.09 4.12 -1.39
C MET A 50 -14.81 4.72 -2.60
N ASP A 51 -14.47 5.97 -2.93
CA ASP A 51 -14.76 6.57 -4.21
C ASP A 51 -13.47 6.60 -5.04
N LEU A 52 -13.52 6.03 -6.24
CA LEU A 52 -12.45 6.12 -7.24
C LEU A 52 -12.90 7.12 -8.31
N LYS A 53 -12.12 8.16 -8.54
CA LYS A 53 -12.43 9.25 -9.46
C LYS A 53 -11.36 9.37 -10.54
N VAL A 54 -11.78 9.60 -11.76
CA VAL A 54 -10.91 10.09 -12.84
C VAL A 54 -11.12 11.59 -12.98
N ILE A 55 -10.05 12.35 -12.83
CA ILE A 55 -10.06 13.80 -12.94
C ILE A 55 -9.50 14.19 -14.30
N SER A 56 -10.31 14.83 -15.10
CA SER A 56 -9.91 15.39 -16.39
C SER A 56 -10.22 16.88 -16.43
N ASN A 57 -9.24 17.69 -16.82
CA ASN A 57 -9.36 19.14 -16.84
C ASN A 57 -9.81 19.74 -15.48
N GLY A 58 -9.36 19.12 -14.37
CA GLY A 58 -9.64 19.60 -13.01
C GLY A 58 -11.03 19.27 -12.47
N SER A 59 -11.83 18.46 -13.18
CA SER A 59 -13.16 18.04 -12.74
C SER A 59 -13.31 16.51 -12.81
N PRO A 60 -14.08 15.88 -11.90
CA PRO A 60 -14.38 14.46 -11.99
C PRO A 60 -15.14 14.14 -13.28
N ALA A 61 -14.52 13.33 -14.16
CA ALA A 61 -15.16 12.83 -15.38
C ALA A 61 -15.98 11.57 -15.09
N VAL A 62 -15.48 10.69 -14.21
CA VAL A 62 -16.14 9.45 -13.79
C VAL A 62 -15.87 9.25 -12.29
N THR A 63 -16.86 8.70 -11.60
CA THR A 63 -16.72 8.26 -10.20
C THR A 63 -17.29 6.86 -10.05
N TRP A 64 -16.49 5.94 -9.52
CA TRP A 64 -16.93 4.60 -9.12
C TRP A 64 -17.00 4.52 -7.59
N LYS A 65 -18.06 3.90 -7.08
CA LYS A 65 -18.12 3.50 -5.67
C LYS A 65 -17.62 2.08 -5.55
N LEU A 66 -16.63 1.90 -4.71
CA LEU A 66 -15.99 0.61 -4.46
C LEU A 66 -16.24 0.18 -3.01
N VAL A 67 -16.33 -1.11 -2.83
CA VAL A 67 -16.16 -1.73 -1.52
C VAL A 67 -15.00 -2.71 -1.60
N GLN A 68 -14.14 -2.70 -0.61
CA GLN A 68 -13.02 -3.64 -0.51
C GLN A 68 -13.07 -4.35 0.82
N ALA A 69 -12.91 -5.66 0.80
CA ALA A 69 -12.76 -6.49 1.98
C ALA A 69 -11.38 -7.13 1.98
N ASN A 70 -10.66 -6.97 3.09
CA ASN A 70 -9.37 -7.62 3.32
C ASN A 70 -9.53 -8.65 4.43
N GLY A 71 -9.11 -9.87 4.19
CA GLY A 71 -9.27 -10.92 5.18
C GLY A 71 -8.35 -12.10 4.99
N ASN A 72 -8.24 -12.93 6.02
CA ASN A 72 -7.51 -14.18 5.97
C ASN A 72 -8.51 -15.34 5.92
N ALA A 73 -8.42 -16.15 4.90
CA ALA A 73 -9.24 -17.34 4.74
C ALA A 73 -8.44 -18.46 4.07
N ASN A 74 -8.66 -19.70 4.52
CA ASN A 74 -8.04 -20.90 3.91
C ASN A 74 -6.51 -20.82 3.80
N GLY A 75 -5.83 -20.23 4.79
CA GLY A 75 -4.36 -20.12 4.84
C GLY A 75 -3.75 -19.09 3.87
N ALA A 76 -4.55 -18.18 3.34
CA ALA A 76 -4.12 -17.09 2.47
C ALA A 76 -4.69 -15.75 2.92
N HIS A 77 -4.02 -14.68 2.58
CA HIS A 77 -4.56 -13.33 2.65
C HIS A 77 -5.32 -13.02 1.35
N TRP A 78 -6.50 -12.45 1.47
CA TRP A 78 -7.38 -12.14 0.37
C TRP A 78 -7.77 -10.67 0.36
N ILE A 79 -7.81 -10.10 -0.82
CA ILE A 79 -8.32 -8.75 -1.06
C ILE A 79 -9.39 -8.87 -2.14
N LEU A 80 -10.61 -8.53 -1.75
CA LEU A 80 -11.74 -8.48 -2.68
C LEU A 80 -12.19 -7.05 -2.86
N THR A 81 -12.16 -6.55 -4.09
CA THR A 81 -12.67 -5.23 -4.47
C THR A 81 -13.88 -5.41 -5.39
N VAL A 82 -14.99 -4.76 -5.07
CA VAL A 82 -16.24 -4.84 -5.82
C VAL A 82 -16.74 -3.45 -6.17
N VAL A 83 -17.13 -3.23 -7.41
CA VAL A 83 -17.77 -1.99 -7.87
C VAL A 83 -19.25 -2.03 -7.52
N LEU A 84 -19.73 -1.03 -6.78
CA LEU A 84 -21.12 -0.88 -6.39
C LEU A 84 -21.89 0.11 -7.27
N ALA A 85 -21.21 1.09 -7.84
CA ALA A 85 -21.78 2.10 -8.74
C ALA A 85 -20.71 2.63 -9.70
N PRO A 86 -21.07 3.16 -10.86
CA PRO A 86 -22.42 3.31 -11.39
C PRO A 86 -23.04 1.97 -11.86
N PRO A 87 -24.33 1.95 -12.27
CA PRO A 87 -25.04 0.71 -12.60
C PRO A 87 -24.42 -0.10 -13.73
N ASP A 88 -23.81 0.53 -14.72
CA ASP A 88 -23.14 -0.11 -15.86
C ASP A 88 -21.84 -0.81 -15.50
N ALA A 89 -21.19 -0.38 -14.41
CA ALA A 89 -19.97 -0.99 -13.86
C ALA A 89 -20.26 -1.89 -12.65
N ARG A 90 -21.49 -1.86 -12.10
CA ARG A 90 -21.86 -2.62 -10.91
C ARG A 90 -21.58 -4.10 -11.07
N GLY A 91 -20.90 -4.66 -10.06
CA GLY A 91 -20.56 -6.08 -10.00
C GLY A 91 -19.23 -6.44 -10.62
N ILE A 92 -18.52 -5.50 -11.27
CA ILE A 92 -17.11 -5.73 -11.58
C ILE A 92 -16.40 -6.01 -10.26
N ALA A 93 -15.62 -7.08 -10.24
CA ALA A 93 -14.92 -7.50 -9.04
C ALA A 93 -13.52 -7.98 -9.35
N PHE A 94 -12.60 -7.71 -8.41
CA PHE A 94 -11.23 -8.19 -8.41
C PHE A 94 -10.97 -8.91 -7.10
N LEU A 95 -10.41 -10.09 -7.19
CA LEU A 95 -10.10 -10.93 -6.05
C LEU A 95 -8.64 -11.36 -6.14
N ASP A 96 -7.86 -10.92 -5.19
CA ASP A 96 -6.44 -11.19 -5.09
C ASP A 96 -6.19 -12.13 -3.93
N LYS A 97 -5.45 -13.21 -4.19
CA LYS A 97 -5.03 -14.20 -3.23
C LYS A 97 -3.52 -14.13 -3.05
N GLU A 98 -3.09 -13.79 -1.86
CA GLU A 98 -1.68 -13.83 -1.47
C GLU A 98 -1.46 -15.06 -0.60
N GLU A 99 -0.75 -16.05 -1.12
CA GLU A 99 -0.44 -17.26 -0.36
C GLU A 99 0.65 -16.98 0.69
N THR A 100 0.39 -17.35 1.93
CA THR A 100 1.28 -17.07 3.08
C THR A 100 2.67 -17.71 2.93
N SER A 101 2.78 -18.77 2.13
CA SER A 101 4.03 -19.50 1.89
C SER A 101 4.71 -19.16 0.56
N SER A 102 4.11 -18.28 -0.25
CA SER A 102 4.57 -17.97 -1.60
C SER A 102 4.72 -16.45 -1.78
N THR A 103 5.61 -16.05 -2.68
CA THR A 103 5.71 -14.67 -3.16
C THR A 103 4.80 -14.41 -4.37
N SER A 104 3.99 -15.41 -4.75
CA SER A 104 3.06 -15.31 -5.86
C SER A 104 1.65 -14.92 -5.39
N THR A 105 0.99 -14.11 -6.17
CA THR A 105 -0.43 -13.83 -6.06
C THR A 105 -1.20 -14.54 -7.18
N VAL A 106 -2.40 -15.01 -6.86
CA VAL A 106 -3.36 -15.48 -7.87
C VAL A 106 -4.48 -14.46 -7.93
N ASN A 107 -4.76 -13.97 -9.12
CA ASN A 107 -5.66 -12.86 -9.32
C ASN A 107 -6.84 -13.27 -10.18
N TYR A 108 -8.04 -12.94 -9.76
CA TYR A 108 -9.29 -13.21 -10.47
C TYR A 108 -10.02 -11.89 -10.74
N ALA A 109 -10.61 -11.78 -11.93
CA ALA A 109 -11.51 -10.70 -12.26
C ALA A 109 -12.87 -11.27 -12.70
N TYR A 110 -13.94 -10.60 -12.31
CA TYR A 110 -15.27 -10.82 -12.83
C TYR A 110 -15.76 -9.58 -13.57
N LEU A 111 -16.12 -9.76 -14.83
CA LEU A 111 -16.67 -8.72 -15.67
C LEU A 111 -18.13 -9.08 -16.00
N PRO A 112 -19.13 -8.37 -15.48
CA PRO A 112 -20.56 -8.68 -15.71
C PRO A 112 -20.94 -8.74 -17.19
N ALA A 113 -20.32 -7.90 -18.03
CA ALA A 113 -20.58 -7.89 -19.47
C ALA A 113 -20.26 -9.23 -20.16
N THR A 114 -19.27 -9.95 -19.67
CA THR A 114 -18.88 -11.27 -20.22
C THR A 114 -19.48 -12.43 -19.45
N ARG A 115 -19.97 -12.20 -18.22
CA ARG A 115 -20.45 -13.21 -17.27
C ARG A 115 -19.40 -14.28 -16.97
N ARG A 116 -18.12 -13.89 -16.97
CA ARG A 116 -17.00 -14.81 -16.75
C ARG A 116 -16.15 -14.34 -15.59
N VAL A 117 -15.73 -15.30 -14.80
CA VAL A 117 -14.59 -15.14 -13.89
C VAL A 117 -13.37 -15.58 -14.66
N ILE A 118 -12.37 -14.72 -14.74
CA ILE A 118 -11.10 -14.99 -15.40
C ILE A 118 -9.99 -14.94 -14.34
N GLU A 119 -9.07 -15.87 -14.43
CA GLU A 119 -7.80 -15.78 -13.76
C GLU A 119 -6.83 -15.04 -14.66
N PHE A 120 -6.15 -14.03 -14.15
CA PHE A 120 -5.21 -13.26 -14.96
C PHE A 120 -3.79 -13.38 -14.42
N ALA A 121 -2.85 -13.37 -15.34
CA ALA A 121 -1.44 -13.51 -15.02
C ALA A 121 -0.91 -12.24 -14.34
N PRO A 122 0.13 -12.35 -13.47
CA PRO A 122 0.73 -11.17 -12.83
C PRO A 122 1.18 -10.06 -13.78
N VAL A 123 1.55 -10.40 -15.02
CA VAL A 123 1.93 -9.41 -16.04
C VAL A 123 0.78 -8.49 -16.44
N GLU A 124 -0.45 -8.95 -16.37
CA GLU A 124 -1.65 -8.14 -16.63
C GLU A 124 -1.93 -7.15 -15.50
N GLY A 125 -1.29 -7.32 -14.35
CA GLY A 125 -1.32 -6.35 -13.26
C GLY A 125 -0.67 -5.00 -13.59
N TYR A 126 0.08 -4.92 -14.68
CA TYR A 126 0.61 -3.65 -15.19
C TYR A 126 -0.42 -2.84 -15.98
N ASP A 127 -1.52 -3.46 -16.40
CA ASP A 127 -2.57 -2.78 -17.13
C ASP A 127 -3.29 -1.76 -16.25
N ALA A 128 -3.89 -0.75 -16.90
CA ALA A 128 -4.63 0.28 -16.19
C ALA A 128 -5.82 -0.32 -15.43
N PHE A 129 -5.94 0.03 -14.16
CA PHE A 129 -7.11 -0.27 -13.35
C PHE A 129 -8.28 0.57 -13.85
N PHE A 130 -9.21 -0.02 -14.57
CA PHE A 130 -10.22 0.68 -15.36
C PHE A 130 -9.57 1.67 -16.35
N ALA A 131 -10.16 2.83 -16.52
CA ALA A 131 -9.60 3.94 -17.30
C ALA A 131 -8.87 4.96 -16.43
N THR A 132 -8.24 4.51 -15.34
CA THR A 132 -7.50 5.36 -14.39
C THR A 132 -6.02 5.41 -14.72
N ASP A 133 -5.30 6.31 -14.03
CA ASP A 133 -3.85 6.36 -14.08
C ASP A 133 -3.18 5.33 -13.17
N PHE A 134 -3.96 4.61 -12.35
CA PHE A 134 -3.47 3.47 -11.58
C PHE A 134 -3.37 2.21 -12.44
N SER A 135 -2.36 1.40 -12.20
CA SER A 135 -2.38 -0.02 -12.56
C SER A 135 -2.87 -0.86 -11.38
N TYR A 136 -3.21 -2.12 -11.60
CA TYR A 136 -3.51 -3.05 -10.50
C TYR A 136 -2.34 -3.17 -9.52
N GLN A 137 -1.11 -3.13 -10.04
CA GLN A 137 0.09 -3.16 -9.23
C GLN A 137 0.26 -1.90 -8.37
N ASP A 138 -0.02 -0.72 -8.93
CA ASP A 138 0.11 0.54 -8.21
C ASP A 138 -0.77 0.56 -6.96
N LEU A 139 -1.93 -0.11 -7.03
CA LEU A 139 -2.88 -0.26 -5.93
C LEU A 139 -2.53 -1.36 -4.93
N GLY A 140 -1.43 -2.09 -5.17
CA GLY A 140 -0.99 -3.18 -4.31
C GLY A 140 -1.79 -4.48 -4.49
N PHE A 141 -2.65 -4.58 -5.51
CA PHE A 141 -3.43 -5.79 -5.80
C PHE A 141 -2.57 -6.89 -6.41
N VAL A 142 -1.48 -6.56 -7.08
CA VAL A 142 -0.54 -7.52 -7.64
C VAL A 142 0.81 -7.28 -7.01
N LEU A 143 1.27 -8.25 -6.22
CA LEU A 143 2.63 -8.25 -5.72
C LEU A 143 3.55 -8.81 -6.81
N LEU A 144 4.12 -7.93 -7.59
CA LEU A 144 5.19 -8.34 -8.47
C LEU A 144 6.43 -8.49 -7.63
N GLY A 145 7.00 -9.70 -7.67
CA GLY A 145 8.16 -10.07 -6.91
C GLY A 145 9.23 -8.98 -6.99
N GLY A 146 9.20 -8.10 -6.00
CA GLY A 146 10.24 -7.13 -5.76
C GLY A 146 11.37 -7.85 -5.05
N GLY A 147 12.52 -7.39 -5.17
CA GLY A 147 13.74 -7.86 -4.54
C GLY A 147 14.85 -6.87 -4.86
N GLY A 148 14.45 -5.79 -5.55
CA GLY A 148 15.34 -4.73 -5.99
C GLY A 148 15.32 -3.48 -5.15
N GLU A 149 14.38 -3.37 -4.19
CA GLU A 149 14.24 -2.18 -3.36
C GLU A 149 15.47 -1.94 -2.50
N LYS A 150 16.00 -0.73 -2.56
CA LYS A 150 17.14 -0.28 -1.78
C LYS A 150 16.77 0.95 -0.97
N LEU A 151 17.14 0.96 0.29
CA LEU A 151 17.11 2.18 1.10
C LEU A 151 18.29 3.06 0.68
N VAL A 152 18.01 4.15 -0.01
CA VAL A 152 19.04 5.07 -0.53
C VAL A 152 19.26 6.27 0.38
N GLY A 153 18.42 6.46 1.39
CA GLY A 153 18.60 7.53 2.37
C GLY A 153 17.35 7.87 3.16
N THR A 154 17.44 8.97 3.88
CA THR A 154 16.30 9.62 4.54
C THR A 154 16.28 11.09 4.17
N GLU A 155 15.08 11.65 4.02
CA GLU A 155 14.91 13.08 3.75
C GLU A 155 13.66 13.60 4.47
N THR A 156 13.35 14.88 4.31
CA THR A 156 12.11 15.48 4.82
C THR A 156 11.23 15.85 3.63
N ARG A 157 9.99 15.37 3.63
CA ARG A 157 8.93 15.68 2.66
C ARG A 157 7.72 16.21 3.42
N ASP A 158 7.23 17.38 3.05
CA ASP A 158 6.07 18.04 3.68
C ASP A 158 6.15 18.07 5.22
N GLY A 159 7.36 18.32 5.75
CA GLY A 159 7.63 18.36 7.19
C GLY A 159 7.73 17.00 7.88
N LYS A 160 7.55 15.90 7.16
CA LYS A 160 7.69 14.54 7.69
C LYS A 160 9.04 13.94 7.32
N LYS A 161 9.66 13.23 8.28
CA LYS A 161 10.87 12.44 8.00
C LYS A 161 10.47 11.17 7.26
N VAL A 162 11.11 10.88 6.13
CA VAL A 162 10.82 9.74 5.29
C VAL A 162 12.07 8.93 4.96
N TYR A 163 11.89 7.61 4.84
CA TYR A 163 12.82 6.74 4.14
C TYR A 163 12.63 6.93 2.64
N LYS A 164 13.74 7.01 1.90
CA LYS A 164 13.74 7.01 0.45
C LYS A 164 14.16 5.63 -0.04
N LEU A 165 13.25 4.95 -0.68
CA LEU A 165 13.48 3.65 -1.32
C LEU A 165 13.57 3.84 -2.81
N GLU A 166 14.49 3.14 -3.45
CA GLU A 166 14.62 3.07 -4.91
C GLU A 166 14.44 1.62 -5.34
N ASP A 167 13.57 1.39 -6.31
CA ASP A 167 13.32 0.10 -6.95
C ASP A 167 13.52 0.21 -8.47
N HIS A 168 14.11 -0.83 -9.05
CA HIS A 168 14.25 -1.00 -10.50
C HIS A 168 13.51 -2.27 -10.92
N PRO A 169 12.19 -2.17 -11.20
CA PRO A 169 11.36 -3.32 -11.51
C PRO A 169 11.89 -4.10 -12.72
N ILE A 170 12.12 -5.39 -12.52
CA ILE A 170 12.65 -6.26 -13.59
C ILE A 170 11.53 -6.55 -14.60
N ASN A 171 11.81 -6.33 -15.89
CA ASN A 171 10.86 -6.57 -16.99
C ASN A 171 9.53 -5.84 -16.88
N HIS A 172 9.46 -4.75 -16.10
CA HIS A 172 8.25 -3.93 -16.05
C HIS A 172 8.04 -3.23 -17.41
N PRO A 173 6.85 -3.32 -18.03
CA PRO A 173 6.64 -2.77 -19.38
C PRO A 173 6.71 -1.24 -19.41
N TYR A 174 6.33 -0.55 -18.35
CA TYR A 174 6.21 0.91 -18.31
C TYR A 174 7.26 1.60 -17.45
N TYR A 175 7.69 1.00 -16.33
CA TYR A 175 8.57 1.66 -15.38
C TYR A 175 10.01 1.14 -15.47
N SER A 176 10.97 2.06 -15.48
CA SER A 176 12.40 1.77 -15.34
C SER A 176 12.84 1.87 -13.89
N LYS A 177 12.15 2.71 -13.11
CA LYS A 177 12.47 3.00 -11.72
C LYS A 177 11.23 3.50 -10.99
N VAL A 178 11.11 3.15 -9.71
CA VAL A 178 10.15 3.73 -8.77
C VAL A 178 10.90 4.24 -7.55
N ILE A 179 10.63 5.46 -7.12
CA ILE A 179 11.12 6.00 -5.86
C ILE A 179 9.95 6.14 -4.91
N SER A 180 10.04 5.49 -3.76
CA SER A 180 9.01 5.54 -2.71
C SER A 180 9.53 6.31 -1.51
N TYR A 181 8.75 7.26 -1.02
CA TYR A 181 9.00 8.03 0.18
C TYR A 181 8.06 7.53 1.26
N VAL A 182 8.62 6.90 2.28
CA VAL A 182 7.90 6.16 3.32
C VAL A 182 8.09 6.85 4.66
N ALA A 183 7.01 7.26 5.31
CA ALA A 183 7.05 7.92 6.62
C ALA A 183 7.78 7.04 7.64
N THR A 184 8.72 7.62 8.40
CA THR A 184 9.56 6.84 9.33
C THR A 184 8.82 6.37 10.58
N ASP A 185 7.70 6.99 10.91
CA ASP A 185 6.87 6.72 12.08
C ASP A 185 5.80 5.64 11.82
N SER A 186 5.18 5.67 10.64
CA SER A 186 4.08 4.77 10.28
C SER A 186 4.46 3.67 9.30
N LEU A 187 5.60 3.80 8.62
CA LEU A 187 6.04 2.96 7.52
C LEU A 187 5.04 2.91 6.34
N MET A 188 4.23 3.97 6.20
CA MET A 188 3.30 4.13 5.09
C MET A 188 3.88 5.02 4.00
N PRO A 189 3.57 4.77 2.72
CA PRO A 189 4.00 5.64 1.64
C PRO A 189 3.31 7.01 1.76
N VAL A 190 4.07 8.07 1.61
CA VAL A 190 3.55 9.44 1.51
C VAL A 190 3.58 9.93 0.08
N GLU A 191 4.56 9.47 -0.69
CA GLU A 191 4.74 9.83 -2.10
C GLU A 191 5.44 8.69 -2.84
N ARG A 192 5.12 8.48 -4.12
CA ARG A 192 5.86 7.61 -5.02
C ARG A 192 6.04 8.29 -6.38
N ASP A 193 7.26 8.22 -6.91
CA ASP A 193 7.63 8.74 -8.22
C ASP A 193 7.90 7.57 -9.17
N PHE A 194 7.22 7.54 -10.30
CA PHE A 194 7.32 6.48 -11.30
C PHE A 194 8.01 7.04 -12.54
N TYR A 195 9.08 6.41 -12.95
CA TYR A 195 9.87 6.82 -14.11
C TYR A 195 9.64 5.85 -15.27
N ASP A 196 9.39 6.39 -16.47
CA ASP A 196 9.18 5.60 -17.67
C ASP A 196 10.46 4.85 -18.11
N ARG A 197 10.36 4.10 -19.20
CA ARG A 197 11.48 3.33 -19.77
C ARG A 197 12.63 4.19 -20.26
N ALA A 198 12.39 5.47 -20.54
CA ALA A 198 13.42 6.45 -20.91
C ALA A 198 14.03 7.14 -19.68
N GLY A 199 13.55 6.84 -18.45
CA GLY A 199 14.02 7.46 -17.21
C GLY A 199 13.42 8.85 -16.96
N LYS A 200 12.36 9.24 -17.68
CA LYS A 200 11.61 10.48 -17.45
C LYS A 200 10.54 10.25 -16.40
N LEU A 201 10.31 11.23 -15.51
CA LEU A 201 9.19 11.17 -14.56
C LEU A 201 7.88 11.09 -15.32
N PHE A 202 7.13 10.00 -15.08
CA PHE A 202 5.92 9.64 -15.81
C PHE A 202 4.67 9.88 -14.98
N LYS A 203 4.67 9.39 -13.74
CA LYS A 203 3.57 9.57 -12.79
C LYS A 203 4.10 9.93 -11.42
N THR A 204 3.28 10.61 -10.63
CA THR A 204 3.51 10.83 -9.20
C THR A 204 2.29 10.34 -8.43
N GLU A 205 2.51 9.70 -7.31
CA GLU A 205 1.47 9.33 -6.37
C GLU A 205 1.67 10.06 -5.06
N HIS A 206 0.59 10.56 -4.51
CA HIS A 206 0.58 11.19 -3.19
C HIS A 206 -0.46 10.51 -2.31
N CYS A 207 -0.06 10.10 -1.09
CA CYS A 207 -0.92 9.47 -0.11
C CYS A 207 -1.16 10.39 1.08
N THR A 208 -2.43 10.63 1.42
CA THR A 208 -2.81 11.29 2.67
C THR A 208 -2.96 10.22 3.76
N ILE A 209 -2.25 10.40 4.86
CA ILE A 209 -2.28 9.50 6.01
C ILE A 209 -2.95 10.24 7.16
N GLU A 210 -4.02 9.67 7.69
CA GLU A 210 -4.73 10.15 8.87
C GLU A 210 -4.79 9.08 9.96
N THR A 211 -5.03 9.50 11.18
CA THR A 211 -5.23 8.58 12.30
C THR A 211 -6.73 8.31 12.46
N VAL A 212 -7.13 7.07 12.22
CA VAL A 212 -8.52 6.60 12.38
C VAL A 212 -8.54 5.59 13.53
N ASP A 213 -9.30 5.87 14.57
CA ASP A 213 -9.37 5.04 15.79
C ASP A 213 -7.99 4.72 16.40
N GLY A 214 -7.08 5.69 16.37
CA GLY A 214 -5.72 5.56 16.89
C GLY A 214 -4.73 4.83 15.98
N VAL A 215 -5.15 4.42 14.78
CA VAL A 215 -4.32 3.70 13.80
C VAL A 215 -4.05 4.60 12.59
N PRO A 216 -2.78 4.79 12.16
CA PRO A 216 -2.48 5.48 10.92
C PRO A 216 -3.05 4.69 9.72
N MET A 217 -3.74 5.38 8.83
CA MET A 217 -4.34 4.80 7.62
C MET A 217 -4.21 5.77 6.45
N ILE A 218 -4.09 5.23 5.25
CA ILE A 218 -4.22 6.01 4.03
C ILE A 218 -5.70 6.28 3.79
N THR A 219 -6.07 7.55 3.79
CA THR A 219 -7.45 8.01 3.56
C THR A 219 -7.66 8.57 2.17
N LYS A 220 -6.58 8.95 1.49
CA LYS A 220 -6.63 9.41 0.10
C LYS A 220 -5.37 9.01 -0.66
N ILE A 221 -5.53 8.62 -1.91
CA ILE A 221 -4.44 8.38 -2.87
C ILE A 221 -4.74 9.19 -4.12
N VAL A 222 -3.76 9.97 -4.58
CA VAL A 222 -3.85 10.72 -5.84
C VAL A 222 -2.71 10.28 -6.74
N MET A 223 -3.04 9.69 -7.88
CA MET A 223 -2.10 9.40 -8.95
C MET A 223 -2.22 10.48 -10.02
N LYS A 224 -1.13 11.14 -10.34
CA LYS A 224 -1.07 12.17 -11.38
C LYS A 224 -0.17 11.73 -12.51
N ASN A 225 -0.70 11.76 -13.73
CA ASN A 225 0.11 11.61 -14.93
C ASN A 225 0.77 12.95 -15.26
N VAL A 226 2.09 12.97 -15.28
CA VAL A 226 2.87 14.21 -15.45
C VAL A 226 2.77 14.77 -16.86
N GLU A 227 2.59 13.89 -17.84
CA GLU A 227 2.55 14.27 -19.26
C GLU A 227 1.18 14.82 -19.66
N SER A 228 0.10 14.08 -19.35
CA SER A 228 -1.25 14.49 -19.71
C SER A 228 -1.83 15.54 -18.74
N GLY A 229 -1.31 15.63 -17.53
CA GLY A 229 -1.87 16.45 -16.46
C GLY A 229 -3.16 15.90 -15.84
N ASN A 230 -3.66 14.75 -16.33
CA ASN A 230 -4.80 14.06 -15.72
C ASN A 230 -4.40 13.42 -14.39
N SER A 231 -5.38 13.12 -13.57
CA SER A 231 -5.17 12.40 -12.32
C SER A 231 -6.32 11.47 -12.00
N SER A 232 -6.02 10.50 -11.17
CA SER A 232 -7.01 9.59 -10.60
C SER A 232 -6.89 9.62 -9.08
N GLU A 233 -8.03 9.63 -8.40
CA GLU A 233 -8.08 9.77 -6.96
C GLU A 233 -8.88 8.63 -6.34
N ILE A 234 -8.38 8.09 -5.23
CA ILE A 234 -9.11 7.19 -4.35
C ILE A 234 -9.33 7.93 -3.04
N ASP A 235 -10.58 8.15 -2.67
CA ASP A 235 -10.98 8.64 -1.36
C ASP A 235 -11.55 7.47 -0.54
N VAL A 236 -10.95 7.18 0.60
CA VAL A 236 -11.48 6.20 1.56
C VAL A 236 -12.55 6.88 2.41
N ILE A 237 -13.81 6.62 2.08
CA ILE A 237 -14.97 7.25 2.72
C ILE A 237 -15.22 6.67 4.10
N LYS A 238 -14.99 5.36 4.27
CA LYS A 238 -15.21 4.65 5.53
C LYS A 238 -14.30 3.45 5.65
N VAL A 239 -13.77 3.24 6.84
CA VAL A 239 -13.09 1.99 7.24
C VAL A 239 -13.90 1.34 8.34
N ILE A 240 -14.14 0.04 8.22
CA ILE A 240 -14.81 -0.79 9.24
C ILE A 240 -13.80 -1.85 9.66
N PRO A 241 -13.01 -1.60 10.71
CA PRO A 241 -11.99 -2.53 11.16
C PRO A 241 -12.62 -3.70 11.91
N ASN A 242 -11.83 -4.77 12.10
CA ASN A 242 -12.17 -5.94 12.88
C ASN A 242 -13.54 -6.56 12.48
N LYS A 243 -13.91 -6.44 11.20
CA LYS A 243 -15.15 -7.00 10.67
C LYS A 243 -14.99 -8.49 10.49
N GLN A 244 -15.98 -9.24 10.97
CA GLN A 244 -16.08 -10.66 10.67
C GLN A 244 -16.51 -10.81 9.22
N ILE A 245 -15.56 -11.18 8.36
CA ILE A 245 -15.74 -11.28 6.91
C ILE A 245 -16.04 -12.74 6.58
N PRO A 246 -17.18 -13.06 5.92
CA PRO A 246 -17.50 -14.42 5.51
C PRO A 246 -16.46 -14.94 4.50
N ALA A 247 -15.95 -16.16 4.73
CA ALA A 247 -14.90 -16.74 3.87
C ALA A 247 -15.38 -16.99 2.43
N ASP A 248 -16.69 -17.19 2.24
CA ASP A 248 -17.29 -17.49 0.94
C ASP A 248 -17.26 -16.32 -0.04
N ILE A 249 -17.13 -15.07 0.44
CA ILE A 249 -16.93 -13.92 -0.47
C ILE A 249 -15.59 -13.98 -1.19
N PHE A 250 -14.62 -14.72 -0.66
CA PHE A 250 -13.30 -14.92 -1.25
C PHE A 250 -13.21 -16.16 -2.16
N GLU A 251 -14.33 -16.78 -2.49
CA GLU A 251 -14.39 -17.90 -3.42
C GLU A 251 -14.57 -17.38 -4.85
N PRO A 252 -13.67 -17.69 -5.82
CA PRO A 252 -13.78 -17.18 -7.19
C PRO A 252 -15.13 -17.45 -7.85
N LYS A 253 -15.74 -18.63 -7.58
CA LYS A 253 -17.06 -18.98 -8.13
C LYS A 253 -18.18 -18.05 -7.67
N ASN A 254 -18.04 -17.40 -6.52
CA ASN A 254 -19.06 -16.52 -5.95
C ASN A 254 -18.98 -15.09 -6.52
N LEU A 255 -17.93 -14.76 -7.28
CA LEU A 255 -17.78 -13.46 -7.91
C LEU A 255 -18.92 -13.14 -8.88
N LEU A 256 -19.56 -14.17 -9.48
CA LEU A 256 -20.70 -13.97 -10.39
C LEU A 256 -21.88 -13.21 -9.75
N HIS A 257 -22.02 -13.29 -8.44
CA HIS A 257 -23.12 -12.66 -7.71
C HIS A 257 -22.63 -11.80 -6.55
N ILE A 258 -21.34 -11.48 -6.55
CA ILE A 258 -20.69 -10.86 -5.40
C ILE A 258 -21.29 -9.50 -5.03
N ALA A 259 -21.71 -8.69 -6.01
CA ALA A 259 -22.29 -7.38 -5.75
C ALA A 259 -23.63 -7.43 -4.98
N ASP A 260 -24.32 -8.57 -5.05
CA ASP A 260 -25.58 -8.79 -4.36
C ASP A 260 -25.44 -9.62 -3.08
N HIS A 261 -24.22 -9.97 -2.71
CA HIS A 261 -23.96 -10.76 -1.51
C HIS A 261 -24.48 -10.05 -0.25
N PRO A 262 -25.23 -10.74 0.63
CA PRO A 262 -25.88 -10.11 1.81
C PRO A 262 -24.92 -9.37 2.74
N PHE A 263 -23.66 -9.80 2.77
CA PHE A 263 -22.62 -9.18 3.58
C PHE A 263 -22.48 -7.67 3.32
N TRP A 264 -22.59 -7.23 2.05
CA TRP A 264 -22.45 -5.81 1.73
C TRP A 264 -23.53 -4.93 2.34
N LYS A 265 -24.75 -5.46 2.53
CA LYS A 265 -25.82 -4.73 3.22
C LYS A 265 -25.44 -4.42 4.66
N THR A 266 -24.72 -5.31 5.33
CA THR A 266 -24.29 -5.12 6.72
C THR A 266 -23.24 -4.03 6.89
N VAL A 267 -22.56 -3.64 5.82
CA VAL A 267 -21.47 -2.63 5.85
C VAL A 267 -21.85 -1.31 5.19
N THR A 268 -22.75 -1.34 4.19
CA THR A 268 -23.19 -0.14 3.46
C THR A 268 -24.41 0.55 4.10
N GLN A 269 -25.21 -0.18 4.90
CA GLN A 269 -26.41 0.36 5.56
C GLN A 269 -26.16 0.87 6.99
N SER A 270 -24.97 0.67 7.53
CA SER A 270 -24.56 1.22 8.85
C SER A 270 -24.16 2.70 8.69
N GLN A 271 -25.14 3.55 8.37
CA GLN A 271 -25.03 5.01 8.45
C GLN A 271 -25.60 5.51 9.75
#